data_1739c7e2a883188827e6aa4ce581a917
#
_entry.id   1739c7e2a883188827e6aa4ce581a917
#
_cell.length_a   1.000
_cell.length_b   1.000
_cell.length_c   1.000
_cell.angle_alpha   90.00
_cell.angle_beta   90.00
_cell.angle_gamma   90.00
#
_symmetry.space_group_name_H-M   'P 1'
#
loop_
_entity.id
_entity.type
_entity.pdbx_description
1 polymer ?
#
loop_
_entity_poly.entity_id
_entity_poly.type
_entity_poly.pdbx_seq_one_letter_code
_entity_poly.pdbx_strand_id
1 'polypeptide(L)'
;MPERKKVLVNAIAMCGVNTGIARYLRCLYTWMESLYAREFEFHYFDGRRISPAMPHVPEDLKHRTRIVDCLWKLPSYLALAARLGLHYKREFNFYRLARGYDLYHEAGFFPLLCPAGIKTVFTVHDLSLIRFPQHHPRERVLYSRLFFARRSGLADHILTVSGFTGSEVRNHLDWPENAITVTPLAHDPETFYPRDKQEVRAYLKGQALPGEYFLFVGSGDPRKNMDVIPGALREAGLRVPLVAVGWSGWEKRNPPDNVLQAGYVSDPDLALLYSGALALILPSTYEGFGLPVLEAMACGCPVLTSRKASLPEVGGEAAVYVEDPRDTREMAGLLSELAASPEKRQTLRNKGLNRAAGFSWRRTAELTRQAFSQVLDHG
;
A
#
# COMPACT_ATOMS: atom_id res chain seq x y z
N MET A 1 -17.19 3.88 -34.71
CA MET A 1 -16.69 4.19 -33.37
C MET A 1 -15.17 4.22 -33.47
N PRO A 2 -14.45 5.14 -32.82
CA PRO A 2 -13.00 5.05 -32.81
C PRO A 2 -12.57 3.69 -32.26
N GLU A 3 -11.50 3.15 -32.79
CA GLU A 3 -10.93 1.88 -32.34
C GLU A 3 -10.45 2.02 -30.87
N ARG A 4 -10.85 1.06 -30.01
CA ARG A 4 -10.44 1.08 -28.59
C ARG A 4 -8.93 0.88 -28.49
N LYS A 5 -8.30 1.66 -27.63
CA LYS A 5 -6.88 1.50 -27.34
C LYS A 5 -6.62 0.27 -26.47
N LYS A 6 -5.68 -0.57 -26.86
CA LYS A 6 -5.33 -1.81 -26.14
C LYS A 6 -4.33 -1.52 -25.05
N VAL A 7 -4.72 -1.73 -23.80
CA VAL A 7 -3.87 -1.50 -22.61
C VAL A 7 -3.46 -2.83 -22.01
N LEU A 8 -2.15 -3.06 -21.94
CA LEU A 8 -1.57 -4.22 -21.28
C LEU A 8 -1.14 -3.87 -19.85
N VAL A 9 -1.73 -4.55 -18.88
CA VAL A 9 -1.49 -4.33 -17.44
C VAL A 9 -0.57 -5.40 -16.90
N ASN A 10 0.51 -5.02 -16.20
CA ASN A 10 1.28 -5.99 -15.44
C ASN A 10 0.51 -6.42 -14.17
N ALA A 11 -0.12 -7.57 -14.25
CA ALA A 11 -0.95 -8.13 -13.19
C ALA A 11 -0.23 -9.18 -12.32
N ILE A 12 1.09 -9.31 -12.43
CA ILE A 12 1.87 -10.31 -11.66
C ILE A 12 1.62 -10.18 -10.15
N ALA A 13 1.50 -8.95 -9.66
CA ALA A 13 1.22 -8.69 -8.25
C ALA A 13 -0.14 -9.25 -7.79
N MET A 14 -1.13 -9.30 -8.69
CA MET A 14 -2.47 -9.84 -8.39
C MET A 14 -2.49 -11.36 -8.25
N CYS A 15 -1.48 -12.06 -8.82
CA CYS A 15 -1.40 -13.52 -8.83
C CYS A 15 -0.76 -14.11 -7.57
N GLY A 16 -0.33 -13.26 -6.63
CA GLY A 16 0.37 -13.65 -5.42
C GLY A 16 -0.41 -13.37 -4.14
N VAL A 17 0.33 -13.15 -3.05
CA VAL A 17 -0.21 -12.71 -1.77
C VAL A 17 -0.89 -11.35 -1.94
N ASN A 18 -2.00 -11.12 -1.24
CA ASN A 18 -2.74 -9.87 -1.31
C ASN A 18 -1.92 -8.73 -0.66
N THR A 19 -1.14 -8.04 -1.47
CA THR A 19 -0.31 -6.89 -1.08
C THR A 19 -1.05 -5.58 -1.38
N GLY A 20 -0.55 -4.46 -0.85
CA GLY A 20 -1.07 -3.13 -1.19
C GLY A 20 -1.10 -2.86 -2.70
N ILE A 21 -0.08 -3.33 -3.46
CA ILE A 21 -0.03 -3.22 -4.92
C ILE A 21 -1.12 -4.07 -5.59
N ALA A 22 -1.34 -5.30 -5.11
CA ALA A 22 -2.41 -6.15 -5.63
C ALA A 22 -3.79 -5.52 -5.42
N ARG A 23 -4.04 -4.95 -4.24
CA ARG A 23 -5.27 -4.21 -3.91
C ARG A 23 -5.42 -2.98 -4.81
N TYR A 24 -4.37 -2.17 -4.94
CA TYR A 24 -4.35 -1.02 -5.84
C TYR A 24 -4.79 -1.39 -7.26
N LEU A 25 -4.15 -2.39 -7.86
CA LEU A 25 -4.47 -2.82 -9.23
C LEU A 25 -5.92 -3.31 -9.35
N ARG A 26 -6.41 -4.13 -8.40
CA ARG A 26 -7.80 -4.61 -8.45
C ARG A 26 -8.79 -3.46 -8.38
N CYS A 27 -8.66 -2.60 -7.38
CA CYS A 27 -9.57 -1.47 -7.20
C CYS A 27 -9.51 -0.52 -8.40
N LEU A 28 -8.31 -0.13 -8.84
CA LEU A 28 -8.15 0.75 -9.99
C LEU A 28 -8.81 0.17 -11.25
N TYR A 29 -8.49 -1.08 -11.60
CA TYR A 29 -8.97 -1.66 -12.85
C TYR A 29 -10.45 -2.06 -12.82
N THR A 30 -11.02 -2.37 -11.66
CA THR A 30 -12.48 -2.47 -11.51
C THR A 30 -13.18 -1.17 -11.93
N TRP A 31 -12.64 -0.03 -11.52
CA TRP A 31 -13.17 1.28 -11.91
C TRP A 31 -12.82 1.66 -13.35
N MET A 32 -11.61 1.36 -13.82
CA MET A 32 -11.20 1.62 -15.20
C MET A 32 -12.07 0.84 -16.20
N GLU A 33 -12.33 -0.44 -15.96
CA GLU A 33 -13.21 -1.26 -16.79
C GLU A 33 -14.65 -0.77 -16.76
N SER A 34 -15.16 -0.41 -15.58
CA SER A 34 -16.53 0.10 -15.43
C SER A 34 -16.76 1.42 -16.16
N LEU A 35 -15.82 2.35 -16.07
CA LEU A 35 -15.99 3.70 -16.61
C LEU A 35 -15.54 3.86 -18.06
N TYR A 36 -14.47 3.15 -18.46
CA TYR A 36 -13.74 3.43 -19.70
C TYR A 36 -13.60 2.24 -20.66
N ALA A 37 -14.42 1.19 -20.52
CA ALA A 37 -14.43 0.04 -21.43
C ALA A 37 -14.77 0.40 -22.89
N ARG A 38 -15.31 1.59 -23.16
CA ARG A 38 -15.56 2.09 -24.52
C ARG A 38 -14.33 2.75 -25.14
N GLU A 39 -13.39 3.21 -24.32
CA GLU A 39 -12.16 3.89 -24.77
C GLU A 39 -10.99 2.91 -24.79
N PHE A 40 -10.90 2.03 -23.80
CA PHE A 40 -9.80 1.09 -23.61
C PHE A 40 -10.27 -0.36 -23.62
N GLU A 41 -9.39 -1.24 -24.11
CA GLU A 41 -9.49 -2.69 -23.99
C GLU A 41 -8.36 -3.18 -23.10
N PHE A 42 -8.70 -3.64 -21.88
CA PHE A 42 -7.72 -4.05 -20.88
C PHE A 42 -7.38 -5.52 -21.00
N HIS A 43 -6.08 -5.82 -20.92
CA HIS A 43 -5.56 -7.17 -20.84
C HIS A 43 -4.53 -7.28 -19.73
N TYR A 44 -4.43 -8.44 -19.10
CA TYR A 44 -3.67 -8.67 -17.87
C TYR A 44 -2.57 -9.70 -18.10
N PHE A 45 -1.31 -9.29 -17.87
CA PHE A 45 -0.16 -10.18 -17.95
C PHE A 45 0.13 -10.79 -16.57
N ASP A 46 0.05 -12.13 -16.44
CA ASP A 46 0.26 -12.86 -15.18
C ASP A 46 1.71 -13.34 -14.97
N GLY A 47 2.63 -12.97 -15.86
CA GLY A 47 4.02 -13.45 -15.90
C GLY A 47 4.26 -14.61 -16.85
N ARG A 48 3.20 -15.22 -17.41
CA ARG A 48 3.27 -16.34 -18.38
C ARG A 48 2.42 -16.10 -19.61
N ARG A 49 1.23 -15.58 -19.43
CA ARG A 49 0.21 -15.37 -20.47
C ARG A 49 -0.50 -14.02 -20.29
N ILE A 50 -1.21 -13.61 -21.31
CA ILE A 50 -2.10 -12.46 -21.27
C ILE A 50 -3.55 -12.96 -21.31
N SER A 51 -4.41 -12.36 -20.50
CA SER A 51 -5.84 -12.67 -20.39
C SER A 51 -6.67 -11.38 -20.44
N PRO A 52 -7.85 -11.36 -21.08
CA PRO A 52 -8.79 -10.25 -20.99
C PRO A 52 -9.46 -10.17 -19.60
N ALA A 53 -9.45 -11.25 -18.84
CA ALA A 53 -10.02 -11.28 -17.50
C ALA A 53 -8.97 -10.95 -16.44
N MET A 54 -9.33 -10.09 -15.49
CA MET A 54 -8.52 -9.75 -14.32
C MET A 54 -8.24 -11.03 -13.49
N PRO A 55 -6.99 -11.27 -13.05
CA PRO A 55 -6.66 -12.43 -12.24
C PRO A 55 -7.41 -12.45 -10.90
N HIS A 56 -8.01 -13.60 -10.58
CA HIS A 56 -8.66 -13.79 -9.27
C HIS A 56 -7.63 -13.93 -8.14
N VAL A 57 -8.07 -13.64 -6.90
CA VAL A 57 -7.27 -13.92 -5.70
C VAL A 57 -7.11 -15.43 -5.59
N PRO A 58 -5.90 -15.97 -5.52
CA PRO A 58 -5.73 -17.40 -5.34
C PRO A 58 -6.32 -17.86 -4.00
N GLU A 59 -7.13 -18.90 -4.00
CA GLU A 59 -7.69 -19.51 -2.79
C GLU A 59 -6.60 -20.10 -1.87
N ASP A 60 -5.47 -20.47 -2.43
CA ASP A 60 -4.37 -21.19 -1.76
C ASP A 60 -3.24 -20.26 -1.27
N LEU A 61 -3.61 -19.18 -0.58
CA LEU A 61 -2.68 -18.20 -0.05
C LEU A 61 -1.65 -18.79 0.94
N LYS A 62 -2.07 -19.76 1.77
CA LYS A 62 -1.19 -20.40 2.78
C LYS A 62 -0.06 -21.22 2.16
N HIS A 63 -0.29 -21.87 1.02
CA HIS A 63 0.75 -22.63 0.33
C HIS A 63 1.77 -21.69 -0.36
N ARG A 64 1.29 -20.61 -0.96
CA ARG A 64 2.13 -19.64 -1.66
C ARG A 64 3.01 -18.82 -0.72
N THR A 65 2.51 -18.48 0.48
CA THR A 65 3.33 -17.82 1.51
C THR A 65 4.48 -18.74 1.96
N ARG A 66 4.25 -20.05 2.12
CA ARG A 66 5.33 -21.00 2.47
C ARG A 66 6.44 -21.06 1.42
N ILE A 67 6.09 -21.01 0.11
CA ILE A 67 7.10 -21.00 -0.97
C ILE A 67 7.92 -19.70 -0.91
N VAL A 68 7.26 -18.57 -0.68
CA VAL A 68 7.94 -17.29 -0.49
C VAL A 68 8.85 -17.34 0.74
N ASP A 69 8.38 -17.87 1.87
CA ASP A 69 9.17 -18.04 3.09
C ASP A 69 10.38 -18.96 2.90
N CYS A 70 10.27 -20.01 2.07
CA CYS A 70 11.40 -20.87 1.72
C CYS A 70 12.44 -20.11 0.88
N LEU A 71 12.02 -19.30 -0.09
CA LEU A 71 12.93 -18.46 -0.89
C LEU A 71 13.68 -17.45 -0.02
N TRP A 72 13.06 -16.96 1.05
CA TRP A 72 13.69 -16.03 1.99
C TRP A 72 14.76 -16.66 2.89
N LYS A 73 14.74 -17.98 3.05
CA LYS A 73 15.78 -18.72 3.80
C LYS A 73 17.02 -19.03 2.97
N LEU A 74 16.99 -18.77 1.67
CA LEU A 74 18.14 -18.97 0.80
C LEU A 74 19.22 -17.90 1.05
N PRO A 75 20.52 -18.27 0.90
CA PRO A 75 21.59 -17.28 0.84
C PRO A 75 21.29 -16.19 -0.21
N SER A 76 21.62 -14.92 0.10
CA SER A 76 21.24 -13.77 -0.71
C SER A 76 21.63 -13.88 -2.18
N TYR A 77 22.76 -14.53 -2.50
CA TYR A 77 23.21 -14.73 -3.88
C TYR A 77 22.35 -15.75 -4.64
N LEU A 78 21.89 -16.83 -3.99
CA LEU A 78 20.97 -17.81 -4.60
C LEU A 78 19.58 -17.21 -4.79
N ALA A 79 19.10 -16.46 -3.81
CA ALA A 79 17.85 -15.75 -3.90
C ALA A 79 17.88 -14.72 -5.04
N LEU A 80 18.99 -13.97 -5.21
CA LEU A 80 19.18 -13.05 -6.32
C LEU A 80 19.21 -13.80 -7.67
N ALA A 81 19.96 -14.89 -7.78
CA ALA A 81 20.03 -15.68 -9.02
C ALA A 81 18.65 -16.22 -9.43
N ALA A 82 17.89 -16.76 -8.49
CA ALA A 82 16.52 -17.23 -8.73
C ALA A 82 15.60 -16.10 -9.18
N ARG A 83 15.73 -14.91 -8.56
CA ARG A 83 14.96 -13.70 -8.90
C ARG A 83 15.31 -13.22 -10.31
N LEU A 84 16.59 -13.19 -10.68
CA LEU A 84 17.05 -12.82 -12.02
C LEU A 84 16.57 -13.80 -13.07
N GLY A 85 16.68 -15.11 -12.83
CA GLY A 85 16.15 -16.14 -13.74
C GLY A 85 14.65 -16.00 -13.98
N LEU A 86 13.88 -15.75 -12.92
CA LEU A 86 12.45 -15.52 -13.01
C LEU A 86 12.13 -14.20 -13.74
N HIS A 87 12.91 -13.15 -13.48
CA HIS A 87 12.77 -11.86 -14.16
C HIS A 87 12.95 -12.00 -15.67
N TYR A 88 14.07 -12.57 -16.13
CA TYR A 88 14.35 -12.73 -17.57
C TYR A 88 13.33 -13.64 -18.26
N LYS A 89 12.88 -14.71 -17.57
CA LYS A 89 11.79 -15.56 -18.10
C LYS A 89 10.50 -14.79 -18.30
N ARG A 90 10.09 -13.95 -17.32
CA ARG A 90 8.89 -13.12 -17.39
C ARG A 90 9.03 -12.05 -18.45
N GLU A 91 10.17 -11.40 -18.53
CA GLU A 91 10.45 -10.36 -19.52
C GLU A 91 10.47 -10.91 -20.95
N PHE A 92 11.06 -12.10 -21.18
CA PHE A 92 11.01 -12.78 -22.46
C PHE A 92 9.56 -13.10 -22.89
N ASN A 93 8.77 -13.66 -21.98
CA ASN A 93 7.35 -13.94 -22.24
C ASN A 93 6.60 -12.64 -22.56
N PHE A 94 6.80 -11.60 -21.74
CA PHE A 94 6.18 -10.29 -21.93
C PHE A 94 6.51 -9.70 -23.28
N TYR A 95 7.81 -9.59 -23.63
CA TYR A 95 8.28 -9.01 -24.89
C TYR A 95 7.68 -9.70 -26.11
N ARG A 96 7.53 -11.04 -26.05
CA ARG A 96 6.93 -11.82 -27.15
C ARG A 96 5.43 -11.61 -27.27
N LEU A 97 4.72 -11.48 -26.14
CA LEU A 97 3.26 -11.42 -26.10
C LEU A 97 2.70 -9.99 -26.17
N ALA A 98 3.51 -8.98 -25.85
CA ALA A 98 3.05 -7.58 -25.76
C ALA A 98 2.87 -6.89 -27.13
N ARG A 99 3.22 -7.54 -28.24
CA ARG A 99 3.07 -6.94 -29.59
C ARG A 99 1.61 -6.63 -29.90
N GLY A 100 1.36 -5.43 -30.46
CA GLY A 100 0.00 -5.00 -30.86
C GLY A 100 -0.81 -4.34 -29.77
N TYR A 101 -0.19 -4.00 -28.63
CA TYR A 101 -0.74 -3.12 -27.62
C TYR A 101 -0.33 -1.67 -27.85
N ASP A 102 -1.20 -0.72 -27.50
CA ASP A 102 -0.93 0.71 -27.59
C ASP A 102 -0.19 1.22 -26.34
N LEU A 103 -0.56 0.69 -25.16
CA LEU A 103 -0.03 1.14 -23.87
C LEU A 103 0.24 -0.05 -22.93
N TYR A 104 1.32 0.05 -22.19
CA TYR A 104 1.70 -0.83 -21.09
C TYR A 104 1.66 -0.08 -19.76
N HIS A 105 0.92 -0.61 -18.79
CA HIS A 105 0.90 -0.09 -17.42
C HIS A 105 1.65 -1.02 -16.48
N GLU A 106 2.74 -0.52 -15.89
CA GLU A 106 3.50 -1.17 -14.83
C GLU A 106 3.14 -0.57 -13.47
N ALA A 107 2.77 -1.40 -12.52
CA ALA A 107 2.49 -0.97 -11.14
C ALA A 107 3.23 -1.79 -10.09
N GLY A 108 4.28 -2.49 -10.51
CA GLY A 108 5.12 -3.31 -9.62
C GLY A 108 6.42 -2.61 -9.23
N PHE A 109 7.53 -3.28 -9.45
CA PHE A 109 8.85 -2.80 -9.06
C PHE A 109 9.46 -1.81 -10.05
N PHE A 110 9.40 -2.12 -11.35
CA PHE A 110 9.89 -1.32 -12.47
C PHE A 110 9.41 -1.95 -13.79
N PRO A 111 9.36 -1.16 -14.88
CA PRO A 111 8.88 -1.64 -16.18
C PRO A 111 9.70 -2.80 -16.74
N LEU A 112 9.00 -3.77 -17.34
CA LEU A 112 9.59 -4.77 -18.22
C LEU A 112 9.94 -4.13 -19.56
N LEU A 113 10.88 -4.73 -20.32
CA LEU A 113 11.19 -4.26 -21.67
C LEU A 113 9.99 -4.46 -22.59
N CYS A 114 9.52 -3.36 -23.17
CA CYS A 114 8.47 -3.37 -24.18
C CYS A 114 9.05 -3.47 -25.60
N PRO A 115 8.33 -4.10 -26.54
CA PRO A 115 8.54 -3.89 -27.97
C PRO A 115 8.40 -2.40 -28.34
N ALA A 116 9.11 -1.99 -29.40
CA ALA A 116 9.02 -0.62 -29.91
C ALA A 116 7.56 -0.25 -30.28
N GLY A 117 7.19 1.00 -30.06
CA GLY A 117 5.87 1.56 -30.39
C GLY A 117 4.81 1.38 -29.29
N ILE A 118 5.12 0.72 -28.19
CA ILE A 118 4.22 0.60 -27.04
C ILE A 118 4.58 1.70 -26.03
N LYS A 119 3.62 2.56 -25.69
CA LYS A 119 3.78 3.57 -24.66
C LYS A 119 3.79 2.92 -23.27
N THR A 120 4.65 3.39 -22.38
CA THR A 120 4.80 2.81 -21.03
C THR A 120 4.44 3.84 -19.97
N VAL A 121 3.44 3.50 -19.13
CA VAL A 121 3.10 4.25 -17.91
C VAL A 121 3.51 3.44 -16.70
N PHE A 122 4.22 4.07 -15.76
CA PHE A 122 4.74 3.40 -14.57
C PHE A 122 4.20 4.03 -13.29
N THR A 123 3.54 3.24 -12.44
CA THR A 123 3.13 3.69 -11.11
C THR A 123 4.20 3.44 -10.08
N VAL A 124 4.71 4.50 -9.46
CA VAL A 124 5.64 4.47 -8.34
C VAL A 124 4.86 4.59 -7.04
N HIS A 125 4.88 3.53 -6.23
CA HIS A 125 4.23 3.53 -4.91
C HIS A 125 5.07 4.17 -3.83
N ASP A 126 6.37 3.92 -3.81
CA ASP A 126 7.37 4.56 -2.96
C ASP A 126 8.78 4.38 -3.52
N LEU A 127 9.75 5.07 -2.96
CA LEU A 127 11.17 4.91 -3.26
C LEU A 127 11.95 4.28 -2.09
N SER A 128 11.29 3.50 -1.25
CA SER A 128 11.88 2.93 -0.04
C SER A 128 13.12 2.06 -0.27
N LEU A 129 13.16 1.30 -1.37
CA LEU A 129 14.33 0.50 -1.75
C LEU A 129 15.57 1.35 -2.08
N ILE A 130 15.37 2.59 -2.50
CA ILE A 130 16.42 3.55 -2.80
C ILE A 130 16.80 4.34 -1.54
N ARG A 131 15.77 4.85 -0.83
CA ARG A 131 15.95 5.75 0.32
C ARG A 131 16.37 5.04 1.60
N PHE A 132 15.90 3.81 1.81
CA PHE A 132 16.12 3.03 3.03
C PHE A 132 16.57 1.60 2.70
N PRO A 133 17.66 1.42 1.93
CA PRO A 133 18.12 0.10 1.52
C PRO A 133 18.46 -0.81 2.72
N GLN A 134 18.84 -0.24 3.86
CA GLN A 134 19.16 -0.96 5.11
C GLN A 134 17.94 -1.67 5.72
N HIS A 135 16.71 -1.26 5.37
CA HIS A 135 15.47 -1.86 5.89
C HIS A 135 14.88 -2.91 4.94
N HIS A 136 15.61 -3.23 3.88
CA HIS A 136 15.20 -4.22 2.89
C HIS A 136 16.20 -5.36 2.77
N PRO A 137 15.73 -6.57 2.40
CA PRO A 137 16.63 -7.69 2.10
C PRO A 137 17.65 -7.33 1.02
N ARG A 138 18.92 -7.72 1.25
CA ARG A 138 20.05 -7.36 0.36
C ARG A 138 19.81 -7.71 -1.10
N GLU A 139 19.21 -8.88 -1.37
CA GLU A 139 18.95 -9.32 -2.74
C GLU A 139 17.89 -8.44 -3.43
N ARG A 140 16.93 -7.89 -2.70
CA ARG A 140 15.96 -6.92 -3.25
C ARG A 140 16.61 -5.59 -3.60
N VAL A 141 17.49 -5.13 -2.74
CA VAL A 141 18.24 -3.89 -2.95
C VAL A 141 19.14 -4.03 -4.18
N LEU A 142 19.88 -5.14 -4.28
CA LEU A 142 20.75 -5.42 -5.45
C LEU A 142 19.92 -5.53 -6.74
N TYR A 143 18.81 -6.28 -6.69
CA TYR A 143 17.90 -6.40 -7.82
C TYR A 143 17.32 -5.05 -8.25
N SER A 144 16.90 -4.21 -7.31
CA SER A 144 16.43 -2.86 -7.59
C SER A 144 17.54 -2.00 -8.22
N ARG A 145 18.74 -2.01 -7.66
CA ARG A 145 19.90 -1.25 -8.21
C ARG A 145 20.26 -1.64 -9.63
N LEU A 146 20.10 -2.92 -9.99
CA LEU A 146 20.41 -3.40 -11.35
C LEU A 146 19.44 -2.88 -12.42
N PHE A 147 18.17 -2.68 -12.05
CA PHE A 147 17.13 -2.43 -13.02
C PHE A 147 16.39 -1.10 -12.84
N PHE A 148 16.13 -0.66 -11.60
CA PHE A 148 15.14 0.37 -11.31
C PHE A 148 15.40 1.69 -12.06
N ALA A 149 16.57 2.31 -11.89
CA ALA A 149 16.87 3.60 -12.52
C ALA A 149 16.82 3.52 -14.04
N ARG A 150 17.43 2.46 -14.61
CA ARG A 150 17.45 2.29 -16.08
C ARG A 150 16.06 1.99 -16.64
N ARG A 151 15.24 1.21 -15.93
CA ARG A 151 13.93 0.78 -16.40
C ARG A 151 12.86 1.84 -16.15
N SER A 152 12.91 2.57 -15.03
CA SER A 152 12.01 3.69 -14.82
C SER A 152 12.20 4.76 -15.90
N GLY A 153 13.43 5.02 -16.35
CA GLY A 153 13.72 5.95 -17.43
C GLY A 153 13.22 5.52 -18.82
N LEU A 154 12.67 4.31 -18.97
CA LEU A 154 12.02 3.86 -20.21
C LEU A 154 10.51 4.14 -20.23
N ALA A 155 9.93 4.61 -19.13
CA ALA A 155 8.52 5.01 -19.11
C ALA A 155 8.32 6.32 -19.88
N ASP A 156 7.16 6.48 -20.52
CA ASP A 156 6.73 7.74 -21.13
C ASP A 156 6.09 8.66 -20.10
N HIS A 157 5.53 8.09 -19.00
CA HIS A 157 4.87 8.84 -17.94
C HIS A 157 4.91 8.08 -16.61
N ILE A 158 4.97 8.82 -15.51
CA ILE A 158 4.93 8.26 -14.16
C ILE A 158 3.63 8.64 -13.44
N LEU A 159 2.98 7.65 -12.84
CA LEU A 159 1.94 7.85 -11.85
C LEU A 159 2.55 7.73 -10.46
N THR A 160 2.14 8.60 -9.54
CA THR A 160 2.54 8.52 -8.13
C THR A 160 1.33 8.54 -7.22
N VAL A 161 1.40 7.78 -6.13
CA VAL A 161 0.25 7.60 -5.23
C VAL A 161 0.04 8.77 -4.26
N SER A 162 0.98 9.72 -4.21
CA SER A 162 0.90 10.95 -3.40
C SER A 162 1.78 12.04 -4.01
N GLY A 163 1.53 13.30 -3.65
CA GLY A 163 2.39 14.43 -4.00
C GLY A 163 3.79 14.28 -3.42
N PHE A 164 3.92 13.71 -2.21
CA PHE A 164 5.20 13.39 -1.60
C PHE A 164 6.00 12.42 -2.49
N THR A 165 5.39 11.29 -2.91
CA THR A 165 6.05 10.35 -3.82
C THR A 165 6.39 10.99 -5.17
N GLY A 166 5.54 11.89 -5.68
CA GLY A 166 5.83 12.68 -6.88
C GLY A 166 7.08 13.56 -6.73
N SER A 167 7.20 14.23 -5.59
CA SER A 167 8.39 15.03 -5.25
C SER A 167 9.66 14.16 -5.11
N GLU A 168 9.53 12.98 -4.51
CA GLU A 168 10.63 12.01 -4.41
C GLU A 168 11.09 11.53 -5.81
N VAL A 169 10.15 11.21 -6.71
CA VAL A 169 10.45 10.80 -8.09
C VAL A 169 11.19 11.92 -8.84
N ARG A 170 10.69 13.15 -8.75
CA ARG A 170 11.35 14.32 -9.35
C ARG A 170 12.77 14.51 -8.83
N ASN A 171 12.95 14.45 -7.50
CA ASN A 171 14.21 14.78 -6.86
C ASN A 171 15.27 13.67 -6.94
N HIS A 172 14.86 12.39 -7.06
CA HIS A 172 15.78 11.25 -7.02
C HIS A 172 15.92 10.51 -8.34
N LEU A 173 15.01 10.75 -9.29
CA LEU A 173 15.03 10.10 -10.60
C LEU A 173 15.11 11.13 -11.75
N ASP A 174 15.23 12.41 -11.43
CA ASP A 174 15.32 13.54 -12.39
C ASP A 174 14.17 13.56 -13.42
N TRP A 175 12.97 13.15 -12.98
CA TRP A 175 11.80 13.16 -13.85
C TRP A 175 11.20 14.56 -13.97
N PRO A 176 10.82 14.98 -15.21
CA PRO A 176 10.17 16.27 -15.41
C PRO A 176 8.76 16.27 -14.83
N GLU A 177 8.36 17.40 -14.23
CA GLU A 177 7.08 17.53 -13.55
C GLU A 177 5.86 17.26 -14.44
N ASN A 178 5.93 17.67 -15.72
CA ASN A 178 4.88 17.46 -16.71
C ASN A 178 4.70 15.99 -17.14
N ALA A 179 5.64 15.11 -16.81
CA ALA A 179 5.55 13.68 -17.03
C ALA A 179 5.23 12.89 -15.76
N ILE A 180 4.74 13.57 -14.69
CA ILE A 180 4.31 12.96 -13.43
C ILE A 180 2.85 13.36 -13.18
N THR A 181 2.00 12.36 -12.92
CA THR A 181 0.62 12.59 -12.46
C THR A 181 0.41 11.95 -11.09
N VAL A 182 -0.08 12.73 -10.15
CA VAL A 182 -0.45 12.22 -8.82
C VAL A 182 -1.85 11.60 -8.89
N THR A 183 -1.93 10.30 -8.59
CA THR A 183 -3.16 9.49 -8.56
C THR A 183 -3.37 8.94 -7.16
N PRO A 184 -3.95 9.71 -6.22
CA PRO A 184 -4.12 9.28 -4.84
C PRO A 184 -4.92 7.98 -4.75
N LEU A 185 -4.54 7.13 -3.80
CA LEU A 185 -5.28 5.90 -3.51
C LEU A 185 -6.58 6.20 -2.76
N ALA A 186 -7.44 5.20 -2.66
CA ALA A 186 -8.66 5.26 -1.87
C ALA A 186 -8.84 3.99 -1.02
N HIS A 187 -9.72 4.04 -0.04
CA HIS A 187 -10.22 2.84 0.64
C HIS A 187 -11.32 2.18 -0.20
N ASP A 188 -11.62 0.93 0.11
CA ASP A 188 -12.79 0.24 -0.41
C ASP A 188 -14.02 0.58 0.46
N PRO A 189 -15.00 1.35 -0.04
CA PRO A 189 -16.15 1.78 0.76
C PRO A 189 -17.14 0.64 1.08
N GLU A 190 -17.09 -0.48 0.37
CA GLU A 190 -17.91 -1.66 0.65
C GLU A 190 -17.34 -2.47 1.83
N THR A 191 -16.05 -2.34 2.08
CA THR A 191 -15.34 -3.04 3.15
C THR A 191 -15.06 -2.14 4.35
N PHE A 192 -14.52 -0.94 4.13
CA PHE A 192 -14.09 -0.02 5.18
C PHE A 192 -15.13 1.09 5.40
N TYR A 193 -16.00 0.86 6.39
CA TYR A 193 -17.03 1.77 6.89
C TYR A 193 -17.25 1.52 8.38
N PRO A 194 -17.88 2.44 9.13
CA PRO A 194 -18.12 2.25 10.56
C PRO A 194 -19.03 1.06 10.82
N ARG A 195 -18.55 0.10 11.62
CA ARG A 195 -19.29 -1.10 11.98
C ARG A 195 -20.17 -0.90 13.20
N ASP A 196 -21.24 -1.69 13.30
CA ASP A 196 -22.11 -1.69 14.46
C ASP A 196 -21.37 -2.11 15.74
N LYS A 197 -21.69 -1.46 16.86
CA LYS A 197 -21.04 -1.73 18.15
C LYS A 197 -21.26 -3.15 18.67
N GLN A 198 -22.41 -3.78 18.37
CA GLN A 198 -22.69 -5.15 18.80
C GLN A 198 -21.87 -6.14 17.97
N GLU A 199 -21.76 -5.91 16.66
CA GLU A 199 -20.91 -6.69 15.74
C GLU A 199 -19.45 -6.64 16.18
N VAL A 200 -18.93 -5.44 16.46
CA VAL A 200 -17.57 -5.25 16.96
C VAL A 200 -17.34 -6.01 18.27
N ARG A 201 -18.24 -5.86 19.26
CA ARG A 201 -18.12 -6.57 20.55
C ARG A 201 -18.15 -8.08 20.39
N ALA A 202 -19.04 -8.60 19.54
CA ALA A 202 -19.14 -10.04 19.26
C ALA A 202 -17.83 -10.57 18.64
N TYR A 203 -17.27 -9.84 17.67
CA TYR A 203 -16.00 -10.19 17.05
C TYR A 203 -14.85 -10.20 18.06
N LEU A 204 -14.68 -9.11 18.84
CA LEU A 204 -13.61 -9.02 19.83
C LEU A 204 -13.67 -10.15 20.85
N LYS A 205 -14.87 -10.47 21.34
CA LYS A 205 -15.08 -11.60 22.25
C LYS A 205 -14.72 -12.94 21.61
N GLY A 206 -15.11 -13.15 20.35
CA GLY A 206 -14.79 -14.37 19.60
C GLY A 206 -13.30 -14.57 19.35
N GLN A 207 -12.55 -13.47 19.25
CA GLN A 207 -11.09 -13.49 19.07
C GLN A 207 -10.30 -13.38 20.39
N ALA A 208 -10.97 -13.39 21.54
CA ALA A 208 -10.37 -13.16 22.87
C ALA A 208 -9.54 -11.84 22.94
N LEU A 209 -9.99 -10.81 22.21
CA LEU A 209 -9.36 -9.48 22.19
C LEU A 209 -10.02 -8.57 23.26
N PRO A 210 -9.28 -7.58 23.79
CA PRO A 210 -9.79 -6.65 24.79
C PRO A 210 -10.86 -5.72 24.22
N GLY A 211 -11.76 -5.24 25.08
CA GLY A 211 -12.80 -4.29 24.68
C GLY A 211 -12.29 -2.87 24.41
N GLU A 212 -11.14 -2.52 24.99
CA GLU A 212 -10.43 -1.25 24.76
C GLU A 212 -8.99 -1.54 24.36
N TYR A 213 -8.54 -0.98 23.25
CA TYR A 213 -7.19 -1.17 22.71
C TYR A 213 -6.80 -0.04 21.76
N PHE A 214 -5.51 0.17 21.61
CA PHE A 214 -4.94 0.86 20.48
C PHE A 214 -4.62 -0.14 19.36
N LEU A 215 -4.72 0.29 18.12
CA LEU A 215 -4.51 -0.57 16.97
C LEU A 215 -3.24 -0.14 16.21
N PHE A 216 -2.41 -1.09 15.82
CA PHE A 216 -1.36 -0.91 14.83
C PHE A 216 -1.64 -1.83 13.64
N VAL A 217 -1.50 -1.31 12.41
CA VAL A 217 -1.69 -2.08 11.19
C VAL A 217 -0.49 -1.92 10.28
N GLY A 218 0.24 -3.01 10.07
CA GLY A 218 1.42 -2.99 9.23
C GLY A 218 2.28 -4.24 9.36
N SER A 219 3.30 -4.32 8.50
CA SER A 219 4.35 -5.32 8.65
C SER A 219 5.37 -4.88 9.71
N GLY A 220 6.22 -5.82 10.16
CA GLY A 220 7.37 -5.53 11.02
C GLY A 220 8.51 -4.79 10.31
N ASP A 221 8.19 -3.98 9.30
CA ASP A 221 9.14 -3.10 8.62
C ASP A 221 9.59 -1.99 9.59
N PRO A 222 10.90 -1.79 9.81
CA PRO A 222 11.40 -0.77 10.73
C PRO A 222 10.90 0.66 10.43
N ARG A 223 10.54 0.95 9.20
CA ARG A 223 9.97 2.25 8.79
C ARG A 223 8.60 2.52 9.41
N LYS A 224 7.85 1.46 9.75
CA LYS A 224 6.55 1.54 10.43
C LYS A 224 6.68 1.93 11.90
N ASN A 225 7.89 1.79 12.45
CA ASN A 225 8.28 2.26 13.77
C ASN A 225 7.39 1.74 14.92
N MET A 226 6.91 0.50 14.80
CA MET A 226 6.03 -0.13 15.80
C MET A 226 6.70 -0.24 17.18
N ASP A 227 8.01 -0.46 17.20
CA ASP A 227 8.78 -0.76 18.43
C ASP A 227 8.75 0.38 19.46
N VAL A 228 8.43 1.61 19.05
CA VAL A 228 8.34 2.76 19.98
C VAL A 228 7.01 2.80 20.74
N ILE A 229 5.94 2.22 20.21
CA ILE A 229 4.57 2.32 20.77
C ILE A 229 4.49 1.67 22.16
N PRO A 230 5.00 0.44 22.39
CA PRO A 230 4.95 -0.18 23.72
C PRO A 230 5.69 0.62 24.79
N GLY A 231 6.78 1.29 24.42
CA GLY A 231 7.54 2.21 25.29
C GLY A 231 6.70 3.42 25.68
N ALA A 232 6.08 4.07 24.70
CA ALA A 232 5.21 5.23 24.92
C ALA A 232 4.00 4.90 25.79
N LEU A 233 3.36 3.72 25.59
CA LEU A 233 2.26 3.25 26.44
C LEU A 233 2.68 3.08 27.91
N ARG A 234 3.88 2.52 28.16
CA ARG A 234 4.41 2.39 29.53
C ARG A 234 4.74 3.76 30.14
N GLU A 235 5.34 4.65 29.37
CA GLU A 235 5.66 6.02 29.81
C GLU A 235 4.39 6.82 30.16
N ALA A 236 3.32 6.59 29.40
CA ALA A 236 1.99 7.15 29.66
C ALA A 236 1.28 6.52 30.87
N GLY A 237 1.79 5.44 31.46
CA GLY A 237 1.12 4.69 32.52
C GLY A 237 -0.17 4.01 32.09
N LEU A 238 -0.37 3.81 30.79
CA LEU A 238 -1.59 3.23 30.24
C LEU A 238 -1.59 1.70 30.29
N ARG A 239 -2.67 1.11 30.82
CA ARG A 239 -2.90 -0.35 30.80
C ARG A 239 -3.61 -0.83 29.54
N VAL A 240 -3.99 0.09 28.66
CA VAL A 240 -4.63 -0.21 27.37
C VAL A 240 -3.61 -0.92 26.47
N PRO A 241 -3.89 -2.14 26.00
CA PRO A 241 -2.95 -2.87 25.15
C PRO A 241 -2.93 -2.35 23.71
N LEU A 242 -1.83 -2.66 23.01
CA LEU A 242 -1.72 -2.51 21.57
C LEU A 242 -2.12 -3.82 20.89
N VAL A 243 -3.12 -3.79 20.02
CA VAL A 243 -3.41 -4.89 19.08
C VAL A 243 -2.64 -4.61 17.79
N ALA A 244 -1.74 -5.52 17.43
CA ALA A 244 -0.91 -5.41 16.23
C ALA A 244 -1.39 -6.38 15.16
N VAL A 245 -1.78 -5.85 14.00
CA VAL A 245 -2.27 -6.58 12.84
C VAL A 245 -1.23 -6.55 11.73
N GLY A 246 -0.96 -7.70 11.15
CA GLY A 246 -0.07 -7.87 10.01
C GLY A 246 1.05 -8.86 10.25
N TRP A 247 1.99 -8.87 9.31
CA TRP A 247 3.13 -9.77 9.38
C TRP A 247 4.18 -9.25 10.36
N SER A 248 4.61 -10.11 11.30
CA SER A 248 5.55 -9.77 12.38
C SER A 248 6.99 -9.42 11.92
N GLY A 249 7.26 -9.43 10.61
CA GLY A 249 8.58 -9.10 10.06
C GLY A 249 9.55 -10.27 10.00
N TRP A 250 10.81 -9.94 9.73
CA TRP A 250 11.91 -10.89 9.53
C TRP A 250 12.46 -11.47 10.84
N GLU A 251 12.25 -10.78 11.96
CA GLU A 251 12.72 -11.20 13.27
C GLU A 251 11.55 -11.70 14.13
N LYS A 252 11.64 -12.94 14.59
CA LYS A 252 10.74 -13.51 15.60
C LYS A 252 11.17 -12.97 16.97
N ARG A 253 10.71 -11.78 17.34
CA ARG A 253 10.82 -11.29 18.71
C ARG A 253 9.54 -11.66 19.45
N ASN A 254 9.67 -12.07 20.72
CA ASN A 254 8.51 -12.15 21.58
C ASN A 254 7.96 -10.73 21.76
N PRO A 255 6.66 -10.51 21.53
CA PRO A 255 6.08 -9.19 21.72
C PRO A 255 6.20 -8.78 23.20
N PRO A 256 6.35 -7.47 23.49
CA PRO A 256 6.19 -6.97 24.85
C PRO A 256 4.83 -7.35 25.46
N ASP A 257 4.74 -7.46 26.79
CA ASP A 257 3.52 -7.91 27.51
C ASP A 257 2.26 -7.08 27.20
N ASN A 258 2.45 -5.81 26.79
CA ASN A 258 1.35 -4.91 26.41
C ASN A 258 1.02 -4.93 24.91
N VAL A 259 1.52 -5.91 24.15
CA VAL A 259 1.26 -6.07 22.69
C VAL A 259 0.61 -7.41 22.40
N LEU A 260 -0.57 -7.38 21.82
CA LEU A 260 -1.30 -8.56 21.36
C LEU A 260 -1.14 -8.69 19.83
N GLN A 261 -0.48 -9.75 19.39
CA GLN A 261 -0.29 -10.03 17.96
C GLN A 261 -1.52 -10.74 17.39
N ALA A 262 -2.30 -10.03 16.58
CA ALA A 262 -3.45 -10.62 15.89
C ALA A 262 -3.07 -11.35 14.58
N GLY A 263 -1.83 -11.19 14.11
CA GLY A 263 -1.39 -11.77 12.84
C GLY A 263 -2.07 -11.15 11.62
N TYR A 264 -2.23 -11.94 10.57
CA TYR A 264 -2.97 -11.51 9.38
C TYR A 264 -4.47 -11.71 9.61
N VAL A 265 -5.24 -10.67 9.37
CA VAL A 265 -6.72 -10.68 9.42
C VAL A 265 -7.30 -10.35 8.04
N SER A 266 -8.53 -10.78 7.78
CA SER A 266 -9.25 -10.40 6.57
C SER A 266 -9.61 -8.91 6.56
N ASP A 267 -9.85 -8.34 5.38
CA ASP A 267 -10.24 -6.93 5.27
C ASP A 267 -11.57 -6.61 6.03
N PRO A 268 -12.62 -7.47 5.99
CA PRO A 268 -13.80 -7.28 6.82
C PRO A 268 -13.52 -7.31 8.33
N ASP A 269 -12.65 -8.23 8.79
CA ASP A 269 -12.24 -8.31 10.19
C ASP A 269 -11.41 -7.08 10.60
N LEU A 270 -10.55 -6.59 9.69
CA LEU A 270 -9.78 -5.38 9.91
C LEU A 270 -10.69 -4.14 10.07
N ALA A 271 -11.79 -4.06 9.32
CA ALA A 271 -12.77 -2.98 9.46
C ALA A 271 -13.46 -3.02 10.85
N LEU A 272 -13.71 -4.22 11.41
CA LEU A 272 -14.21 -4.38 12.79
C LEU A 272 -13.17 -3.90 13.81
N LEU A 273 -11.90 -4.25 13.61
CA LEU A 273 -10.81 -3.81 14.47
C LEU A 273 -10.60 -2.28 14.42
N TYR A 274 -10.66 -1.66 13.25
CA TYR A 274 -10.63 -0.20 13.15
C TYR A 274 -11.82 0.43 13.90
N SER A 275 -13.03 -0.09 13.68
CA SER A 275 -14.25 0.49 14.26
C SER A 275 -14.29 0.38 15.79
N GLY A 276 -13.59 -0.61 16.39
CA GLY A 276 -13.55 -0.84 17.84
C GLY A 276 -12.37 -0.20 18.56
N ALA A 277 -11.33 0.24 17.84
CA ALA A 277 -10.12 0.78 18.45
C ALA A 277 -10.34 2.18 19.04
N LEU A 278 -9.64 2.49 20.13
CA LEU A 278 -9.55 3.86 20.65
C LEU A 278 -8.88 4.79 19.64
N ALA A 279 -7.80 4.32 19.01
CA ALA A 279 -7.16 4.97 17.87
C ALA A 279 -6.27 3.97 17.11
N LEU A 280 -6.07 4.22 15.81
CA LEU A 280 -4.94 3.69 15.05
C LEU A 280 -3.68 4.46 15.44
N ILE A 281 -2.58 3.75 15.72
CA ILE A 281 -1.26 4.31 15.97
C ILE A 281 -0.33 3.86 14.84
N LEU A 282 0.06 4.79 13.97
CA LEU A 282 0.94 4.52 12.85
C LEU A 282 2.07 5.57 12.79
N PRO A 283 3.10 5.46 13.64
CA PRO A 283 4.19 6.44 13.72
C PRO A 283 5.26 6.18 12.66
N SER A 284 4.86 5.90 11.42
CA SER A 284 5.78 5.57 10.34
C SER A 284 6.73 6.73 10.05
N THR A 285 7.99 6.41 9.81
CA THR A 285 9.01 7.38 9.39
C THR A 285 8.95 7.65 7.89
N TYR A 286 8.33 6.75 7.14
CA TYR A 286 8.19 6.85 5.69
C TYR A 286 7.03 5.99 5.18
N GLU A 287 6.15 6.59 4.40
CA GLU A 287 5.05 5.95 3.65
C GLU A 287 4.92 6.57 2.26
N GLY A 288 4.61 5.76 1.27
CA GLY A 288 4.29 6.27 -0.07
C GLY A 288 2.90 6.91 -0.14
N PHE A 289 1.93 6.39 0.67
CA PHE A 289 0.58 6.94 0.79
C PHE A 289 0.07 6.90 2.23
N GLY A 290 -0.08 5.72 2.83
CA GLY A 290 -0.65 5.55 4.17
C GLY A 290 -2.08 5.01 4.14
N LEU A 291 -2.34 3.96 3.34
CA LEU A 291 -3.66 3.30 3.28
C LEU A 291 -4.26 2.97 4.66
N PRO A 292 -3.51 2.46 5.66
CA PRO A 292 -4.07 2.19 6.98
C PRO A 292 -4.66 3.43 7.67
N VAL A 293 -4.09 4.62 7.45
CA VAL A 293 -4.64 5.89 7.96
C VAL A 293 -5.99 6.17 7.32
N LEU A 294 -6.09 6.02 6.01
CA LEU A 294 -7.33 6.27 5.28
C LEU A 294 -8.42 5.25 5.62
N GLU A 295 -8.07 3.96 5.71
CA GLU A 295 -8.97 2.88 6.10
C GLU A 295 -9.51 3.06 7.52
N ALA A 296 -8.64 3.44 8.46
CA ALA A 296 -9.03 3.76 9.84
C ALA A 296 -10.04 4.93 9.88
N MET A 297 -9.73 6.02 9.15
CA MET A 297 -10.63 7.17 9.05
C MET A 297 -11.98 6.79 8.45
N ALA A 298 -12.00 5.96 7.40
CA ALA A 298 -13.22 5.46 6.77
C ALA A 298 -14.08 4.61 7.72
N CYS A 299 -13.43 3.86 8.64
CA CYS A 299 -14.11 3.11 9.70
C CYS A 299 -14.47 3.97 10.93
N GLY A 300 -14.18 5.27 10.90
CA GLY A 300 -14.40 6.19 12.02
C GLY A 300 -13.46 5.95 13.19
N CYS A 301 -12.28 5.38 12.98
CA CYS A 301 -11.23 5.23 13.98
C CYS A 301 -10.43 6.54 14.07
N PRO A 302 -10.22 7.13 15.25
CA PRO A 302 -9.25 8.19 15.46
C PRO A 302 -7.86 7.75 15.04
N VAL A 303 -7.03 8.67 14.52
CA VAL A 303 -5.69 8.36 14.04
C VAL A 303 -4.64 9.18 14.75
N LEU A 304 -3.61 8.52 15.29
CA LEU A 304 -2.34 9.11 15.68
C LEU A 304 -1.28 8.61 14.70
N THR A 305 -0.62 9.53 14.02
CA THR A 305 0.41 9.20 13.02
C THR A 305 1.57 10.20 13.11
N SER A 306 2.58 10.07 12.27
CA SER A 306 3.69 11.00 12.22
C SER A 306 3.47 12.10 11.17
N ARG A 307 4.14 13.26 11.36
CA ARG A 307 4.16 14.33 10.35
C ARG A 307 5.26 14.09 9.31
N LYS A 308 5.36 12.83 8.81
CA LYS A 308 6.42 12.42 7.86
C LYS A 308 5.82 11.92 6.55
N ALA A 309 6.58 12.11 5.48
CA ALA A 309 6.27 11.60 4.14
C ALA A 309 4.86 12.00 3.67
N SER A 310 4.08 11.05 3.13
CA SER A 310 2.72 11.28 2.62
C SER A 310 1.65 11.33 3.71
N LEU A 311 1.95 10.99 4.96
CA LEU A 311 0.94 10.88 6.03
C LEU A 311 0.16 12.17 6.28
N PRO A 312 0.78 13.39 6.23
CA PRO A 312 0.02 14.64 6.32
C PRO A 312 -0.92 14.87 5.13
N GLU A 313 -0.58 14.38 3.93
CA GLU A 313 -1.45 14.48 2.75
C GLU A 313 -2.71 13.63 2.90
N VAL A 314 -2.63 12.49 3.58
CA VAL A 314 -3.78 11.61 3.83
C VAL A 314 -4.56 12.06 5.07
N GLY A 315 -3.87 12.29 6.17
CA GLY A 315 -4.49 12.60 7.46
C GLY A 315 -5.08 14.02 7.54
N GLY A 316 -4.43 15.01 6.92
CA GLY A 316 -4.85 16.40 7.00
C GLY A 316 -5.04 16.87 8.45
N GLU A 317 -6.12 17.57 8.74
CA GLU A 317 -6.50 17.97 10.09
C GLU A 317 -7.35 16.94 10.84
N ALA A 318 -7.52 15.75 10.27
CA ALA A 318 -8.31 14.68 10.84
C ALA A 318 -7.47 13.67 11.64
N ALA A 319 -6.14 13.87 11.70
CA ALA A 319 -5.22 13.05 12.50
C ALA A 319 -4.52 13.87 13.58
N VAL A 320 -4.10 13.20 14.63
CA VAL A 320 -3.13 13.69 15.62
C VAL A 320 -1.74 13.32 15.12
N TYR A 321 -0.78 14.22 15.24
CA TYR A 321 0.57 14.00 14.73
C TYR A 321 1.61 14.02 15.84
N VAL A 322 2.52 13.06 15.81
CA VAL A 322 3.80 13.14 16.49
C VAL A 322 4.82 13.74 15.52
N GLU A 323 5.57 14.75 15.97
CA GLU A 323 6.55 15.46 15.14
C GLU A 323 7.82 14.64 14.94
N ASP A 324 8.36 14.06 16.04
CA ASP A 324 9.40 13.03 15.95
C ASP A 324 8.79 11.66 16.27
N PRO A 325 8.62 10.77 15.28
CA PRO A 325 8.04 9.45 15.51
C PRO A 325 8.87 8.55 16.43
N ARG A 326 10.08 8.97 16.83
CA ARG A 326 10.95 8.27 17.79
C ARG A 326 10.84 8.84 19.20
N ASP A 327 10.19 9.99 19.37
CA ASP A 327 9.98 10.59 20.69
C ASP A 327 8.84 9.87 21.44
N THR A 328 9.21 8.96 22.33
CA THR A 328 8.26 8.20 23.15
C THR A 328 7.51 9.09 24.13
N ARG A 329 8.10 10.21 24.59
CA ARG A 329 7.48 11.14 25.54
C ARG A 329 6.37 11.94 24.87
N GLU A 330 6.64 12.52 23.69
CA GLU A 330 5.60 13.20 22.90
C GLU A 330 4.44 12.24 22.61
N MET A 331 4.76 11.04 22.14
CA MET A 331 3.76 10.00 21.84
C MET A 331 2.96 9.59 23.09
N ALA A 332 3.61 9.45 24.25
CA ALA A 332 2.94 9.11 25.52
C ALA A 332 1.90 10.16 25.91
N GLY A 333 2.22 11.44 25.77
CA GLY A 333 1.27 12.55 26.01
C GLY A 333 0.05 12.46 25.10
N LEU A 334 0.27 12.26 23.80
CA LEU A 334 -0.81 12.12 22.80
C LEU A 334 -1.68 10.88 23.03
N LEU A 335 -1.07 9.75 23.43
CA LEU A 335 -1.78 8.51 23.77
C LEU A 335 -2.65 8.70 25.02
N SER A 336 -2.10 9.38 26.06
CA SER A 336 -2.86 9.69 27.29
C SER A 336 -4.08 10.56 26.97
N GLU A 337 -3.92 11.57 26.15
CA GLU A 337 -5.02 12.45 25.74
C GLU A 337 -6.10 11.68 24.95
N LEU A 338 -5.71 10.81 24.01
CA LEU A 338 -6.63 9.98 23.25
C LEU A 338 -7.33 8.94 24.15
N ALA A 339 -6.66 8.39 25.15
CA ALA A 339 -7.27 7.46 26.08
C ALA A 339 -8.30 8.16 26.98
N ALA A 340 -7.97 9.36 27.49
CA ALA A 340 -8.77 10.07 28.48
C ALA A 340 -9.97 10.84 27.93
N SER A 341 -9.94 11.28 26.65
CA SER A 341 -10.98 12.17 26.08
C SER A 341 -11.85 11.50 25.01
N PRO A 342 -13.06 11.01 25.35
CA PRO A 342 -14.06 10.54 24.40
C PRO A 342 -14.49 11.65 23.41
N GLU A 343 -14.55 12.90 23.84
CA GLU A 343 -14.94 14.06 23.05
C GLU A 343 -13.92 14.31 21.93
N LYS A 344 -12.62 14.23 22.26
CA LYS A 344 -11.55 14.35 21.28
C LYS A 344 -11.62 13.21 20.25
N ARG A 345 -11.82 11.99 20.72
CA ARG A 345 -12.00 10.84 19.81
C ARG A 345 -13.20 11.01 18.89
N GLN A 346 -14.34 11.51 19.42
CA GLN A 346 -15.53 11.76 18.60
C GLN A 346 -15.31 12.88 17.57
N THR A 347 -14.59 13.92 17.93
CA THR A 347 -14.21 15.00 17.01
C THR A 347 -13.32 14.47 15.88
N LEU A 348 -12.29 13.68 16.22
CA LEU A 348 -11.40 13.06 15.25
C LEU A 348 -12.14 12.04 14.35
N ARG A 349 -13.07 11.28 14.92
CA ARG A 349 -13.95 10.37 14.16
C ARG A 349 -14.70 11.13 13.07
N ASN A 350 -15.37 12.22 13.43
CA ASN A 350 -16.17 13.02 12.48
C ASN A 350 -15.29 13.64 11.40
N LYS A 351 -14.16 14.22 11.78
CA LYS A 351 -13.16 14.76 10.83
C LYS A 351 -12.61 13.66 9.92
N GLY A 352 -12.30 12.49 10.47
CA GLY A 352 -11.77 11.34 9.73
C GLY A 352 -12.73 10.83 8.66
N LEU A 353 -14.00 10.64 9.01
CA LEU A 353 -15.04 10.23 8.07
C LEU A 353 -15.19 11.23 6.91
N ASN A 354 -15.24 12.53 7.22
CA ASN A 354 -15.30 13.57 6.18
C ASN A 354 -14.03 13.56 5.31
N ARG A 355 -12.87 13.36 5.92
CA ARG A 355 -11.59 13.29 5.18
C ARG A 355 -11.54 12.10 4.24
N ALA A 356 -11.92 10.91 4.72
CA ALA A 356 -11.92 9.68 3.93
C ALA A 356 -12.87 9.74 2.73
N ALA A 357 -14.02 10.43 2.86
CA ALA A 357 -14.96 10.64 1.76
C ALA A 357 -14.39 11.46 0.59
N GLY A 358 -13.30 12.21 0.82
CA GLY A 358 -12.59 12.94 -0.23
C GLY A 358 -11.70 12.08 -1.13
N PHE A 359 -11.52 10.78 -0.81
CA PHE A 359 -10.71 9.84 -1.58
C PHE A 359 -11.61 8.78 -2.24
N SER A 360 -11.51 8.64 -3.55
CA SER A 360 -12.30 7.64 -4.29
C SER A 360 -11.52 7.00 -5.41
N TRP A 361 -11.71 5.69 -5.60
CA TRP A 361 -11.13 4.96 -6.72
C TRP A 361 -11.62 5.47 -8.07
N ARG A 362 -12.82 6.03 -8.11
CA ARG A 362 -13.33 6.73 -9.30
C ARG A 362 -12.38 7.88 -9.69
N ARG A 363 -12.00 8.73 -8.72
CA ARG A 363 -11.08 9.85 -8.98
C ARG A 363 -9.69 9.36 -9.38
N THR A 364 -9.19 8.30 -8.75
CA THR A 364 -7.93 7.65 -9.13
C THR A 364 -7.99 7.16 -10.58
N ALA A 365 -9.09 6.52 -10.99
CA ALA A 365 -9.30 6.04 -12.35
C ALA A 365 -9.40 7.20 -13.36
N GLU A 366 -10.10 8.30 -13.03
CA GLU A 366 -10.20 9.49 -13.88
C GLU A 366 -8.81 10.10 -14.17
N LEU A 367 -7.99 10.25 -13.13
CA LEU A 367 -6.62 10.79 -13.27
C LEU A 367 -5.73 9.83 -14.05
N THR A 368 -5.84 8.52 -13.81
CA THR A 368 -5.13 7.48 -14.57
C THR A 368 -5.51 7.51 -16.04
N ARG A 369 -6.81 7.62 -16.34
CA ARG A 369 -7.31 7.74 -17.71
C ARG A 369 -6.75 8.99 -18.41
N GLN A 370 -6.70 10.14 -17.72
CA GLN A 370 -6.15 11.38 -18.26
C GLN A 370 -4.67 11.20 -18.63
N ALA A 371 -3.88 10.58 -17.75
CA ALA A 371 -2.46 10.30 -18.02
C ALA A 371 -2.29 9.33 -19.21
N PHE A 372 -3.12 8.28 -19.32
CA PHE A 372 -3.09 7.35 -20.45
C PHE A 372 -3.38 8.05 -21.78
N SER A 373 -4.42 8.90 -21.81
CA SER A 373 -4.77 9.67 -23.01
C SER A 373 -3.66 10.64 -23.40
N GLN A 374 -3.11 11.38 -22.43
CA GLN A 374 -2.00 12.29 -22.67
C GLN A 374 -0.81 11.60 -23.36
N VAL A 375 -0.46 10.41 -22.88
CA VAL A 375 0.67 9.62 -23.44
C VAL A 375 0.37 9.10 -24.84
N LEU A 376 -0.87 8.69 -25.09
CA LEU A 376 -1.32 8.15 -26.39
C LEU A 376 -1.49 9.25 -27.46
N ASP A 377 -1.86 10.47 -27.05
CA ASP A 377 -2.07 11.61 -27.97
C ASP A 377 -0.76 12.29 -28.40
N HIS A 378 0.33 12.14 -27.62
CA HIS A 378 1.66 12.71 -27.90
C HIS A 378 2.61 11.72 -28.61
N GLY A 379 2.09 10.66 -29.20
CA GLY A 379 2.84 9.58 -29.86
C GLY A 379 2.79 9.56 -31.37
#